data_cb8f22b35d2b55bf8ed10cc012df24b3
#
_entry.id   cb8f22b35d2b55bf8ed10cc012df24b3
#
_cell.length_a   1.000
_cell.length_b   1.000
_cell.length_c   1.000
_cell.angle_alpha   90.00
_cell.angle_beta   90.00
_cell.angle_gamma   90.00
#
_symmetry.space_group_name_H-M   'P 1'
#
loop_
_entity.id
_entity.type
_entity.pdbx_description
1 polymer ?
#
loop_
_entity_poly.entity_id
_entity_poly.type
_entity_poly.pdbx_seq_one_letter_code
_entity_poly.pdbx_strand_id
1 'polypeptide(L)'
;MPVYWESDERLVELNEALDQLAEVSPRLAEIVQYRFFAGYSEAETGALMGITDRTVRRDWVKAKALLLMFMQDGEGGEPARDTDLPL
;
A
#
# COMPACT_ATOMS: atom_id res chain seq x y z
N MET A 1 -10.90 -7.34 -19.81
CA MET A 1 -10.61 -7.19 -19.11
C MET A 1 -10.52 -7.92 -18.05
N PRO A 2 -9.78 -7.72 -17.58
CA PRO A 2 -9.49 -8.67 -16.60
C PRO A 2 -10.51 -8.75 -15.59
N VAL A 3 -10.61 -9.92 -15.11
CA VAL A 3 -11.64 -10.22 -14.16
C VAL A 3 -11.49 -9.50 -12.88
N TYR A 4 -10.29 -9.10 -12.53
CA TYR A 4 -10.21 -8.45 -11.26
C TYR A 4 -10.89 -7.10 -11.27
N TRP A 5 -11.25 -6.61 -12.41
CA TRP A 5 -11.99 -5.39 -12.45
C TRP A 5 -13.38 -5.54 -11.94
N GLU A 6 -13.79 -6.75 -11.77
CA GLU A 6 -15.06 -6.96 -11.18
C GLU A 6 -15.07 -6.66 -9.74
N SER A 7 -13.91 -6.56 -9.15
CA SER A 7 -13.85 -6.37 -7.73
C SER A 7 -13.86 -4.91 -7.38
N ASP A 8 -14.97 -4.29 -7.53
CA ASP A 8 -15.10 -2.93 -7.08
C ASP A 8 -14.78 -2.82 -5.60
N GLU A 9 -15.11 -3.89 -4.86
CA GLU A 9 -14.81 -3.90 -3.45
C GLU A 9 -13.33 -3.78 -3.18
N ARG A 10 -12.52 -4.43 -4.01
CA ARG A 10 -11.10 -4.35 -3.81
C ARG A 10 -10.57 -2.97 -4.05
N LEU A 11 -11.14 -2.28 -5.04
CA LEU A 11 -10.73 -0.91 -5.30
C LEU A 11 -11.11 0.00 -4.15
N VAL A 12 -12.28 -0.22 -3.57
CA VAL A 12 -12.70 0.58 -2.44
C VAL A 12 -11.76 0.32 -1.26
N GLU A 13 -11.45 -0.96 -1.02
CA GLU A 13 -10.55 -1.30 0.06
C GLU A 13 -9.18 -0.65 -0.12
N LEU A 14 -8.69 -0.66 -1.34
CA LEU A 14 -7.39 -0.07 -1.62
C LEU A 14 -7.44 1.43 -1.38
N ASN A 15 -8.48 2.08 -1.85
CA ASN A 15 -8.61 3.52 -1.64
C ASN A 15 -8.67 3.87 -0.18
N GLU A 16 -9.42 3.10 0.59
CA GLU A 16 -9.51 3.34 2.01
C GLU A 16 -8.17 3.12 2.70
N ALA A 17 -7.47 2.08 2.28
CA ALA A 17 -6.16 1.81 2.85
C ALA A 17 -5.17 2.92 2.52
N LEU A 18 -5.27 3.46 1.31
CA LEU A 18 -4.42 4.57 0.92
C LEU A 18 -4.71 5.81 1.75
N ASP A 19 -5.98 6.07 2.03
CA ASP A 19 -6.33 7.19 2.88
C ASP A 19 -5.75 7.01 4.27
N GLN A 20 -5.84 5.81 4.80
CA GLN A 20 -5.25 5.53 6.11
C GLN A 20 -3.75 5.70 6.07
N LEU A 21 -3.13 5.23 5.00
CA LEU A 21 -1.69 5.37 4.88
C LEU A 21 -1.29 6.83 4.84
N ALA A 22 -2.06 7.64 4.14
CA ALA A 22 -1.77 9.06 4.05
C ALA A 22 -1.87 9.74 5.40
N GLU A 23 -2.77 9.26 6.24
CA GLU A 23 -2.90 9.81 7.58
C GLU A 23 -1.71 9.43 8.45
N VAL A 24 -1.26 8.20 8.29
CA VAL A 24 -0.11 7.73 9.06
C VAL A 24 1.18 8.35 8.57
N SER A 25 1.33 8.40 7.25
CA SER A 25 2.56 8.92 6.66
C SER A 25 2.28 9.41 5.25
N PRO A 26 2.13 10.70 5.09
CA PRO A 26 1.95 11.24 3.73
C PRO A 26 3.07 10.86 2.79
N ARG A 27 4.28 10.73 3.31
CA ARG A 27 5.42 10.35 2.50
C ARG A 27 5.27 8.96 1.93
N LEU A 28 4.83 8.00 2.75
CA LEU A 28 4.64 6.66 2.25
C LEU A 28 3.51 6.59 1.24
N ALA A 29 2.45 7.36 1.46
CA ALA A 29 1.36 7.42 0.51
C ALA A 29 1.85 7.97 -0.82
N GLU A 30 2.71 8.96 -0.77
CA GLU A 30 3.26 9.56 -1.98
C GLU A 30 4.09 8.55 -2.75
N ILE A 31 4.86 7.75 -2.04
CA ILE A 31 5.68 6.71 -2.68
C ILE A 31 4.78 5.71 -3.41
N VAL A 32 3.67 5.34 -2.80
CA VAL A 32 2.73 4.44 -3.45
C VAL A 32 2.19 5.08 -4.72
N GLN A 33 1.87 6.36 -4.67
CA GLN A 33 1.36 7.04 -5.85
C GLN A 33 2.35 6.96 -7.01
N TYR A 34 3.61 7.22 -6.73
CA TYR A 34 4.61 7.22 -7.79
C TYR A 34 4.95 5.81 -8.26
N ARG A 35 5.13 4.90 -7.32
CA ARG A 35 5.60 3.57 -7.68
C ARG A 35 4.50 2.68 -8.25
N PHE A 36 3.34 2.72 -7.63
CA PHE A 36 2.29 1.79 -8.00
C PHE A 36 1.38 2.36 -9.09
N PHE A 37 0.95 3.58 -8.92
CA PHE A 37 -0.01 4.14 -9.85
C PHE A 37 0.63 4.78 -11.06
N ALA A 38 1.70 5.53 -10.86
CA ALA A 38 2.37 6.17 -11.97
C ALA A 38 3.39 5.30 -12.66
N GLY A 39 3.86 4.25 -11.95
CA GLY A 39 4.81 3.32 -12.55
C GLY A 39 6.23 3.82 -12.63
N TYR A 40 6.59 4.80 -11.81
CA TYR A 40 7.94 5.31 -11.81
C TYR A 40 8.88 4.33 -11.13
N SER A 41 10.13 4.35 -11.56
CA SER A 41 11.16 3.53 -10.94
C SER A 41 11.55 4.11 -9.59
N GLU A 42 12.37 3.35 -8.86
CA GLU A 42 12.88 3.85 -7.59
C GLU A 42 13.69 5.11 -7.79
N ALA A 43 14.51 5.13 -8.82
CA ALA A 43 15.35 6.30 -9.08
C ALA A 43 14.50 7.50 -9.45
N GLU A 44 13.49 7.29 -10.29
CA GLU A 44 12.62 8.38 -10.69
C GLU A 44 11.83 8.91 -9.51
N THR A 45 11.32 8.00 -8.70
CA THR A 45 10.57 8.40 -7.52
C THR A 45 11.46 9.19 -6.56
N GLY A 46 12.68 8.71 -6.37
CA GLY A 46 13.61 9.42 -5.50
C GLY A 46 13.91 10.82 -6.00
N ALA A 47 14.09 10.96 -7.30
CA ALA A 47 14.37 12.26 -7.87
C ALA A 47 13.20 13.22 -7.65
N LEU A 48 11.98 12.70 -7.82
CA LEU A 48 10.80 13.54 -7.65
C LEU A 48 10.59 13.94 -6.20
N MET A 49 10.94 13.07 -5.29
CA MET A 49 10.71 13.31 -3.88
C MET A 49 11.91 13.91 -3.17
N GLY A 50 13.03 13.98 -3.83
CA GLY A 50 14.23 14.53 -3.21
C GLY A 50 14.88 13.58 -2.22
N ILE A 51 14.75 12.29 -2.44
CA ILE A 51 15.37 11.29 -1.57
C ILE A 51 16.11 10.28 -2.45
N THR A 52 16.92 9.45 -1.82
CA THR A 52 17.71 8.48 -2.58
C THR A 52 16.81 7.30 -2.98
N ASP A 53 17.25 6.61 -4.03
CA ASP A 53 16.49 5.43 -4.46
C ASP A 53 16.53 4.35 -3.40
N ARG A 54 17.60 4.29 -2.62
CA ARG A 54 17.68 3.35 -1.52
C ARG A 54 16.58 3.61 -0.49
N THR A 55 16.36 4.88 -0.18
CA THR A 55 15.31 5.25 0.74
C THR A 55 13.95 4.94 0.16
N VAL A 56 13.77 5.17 -1.15
CA VAL A 56 12.52 4.80 -1.80
C VAL A 56 12.25 3.31 -1.66
N ARG A 57 13.28 2.50 -1.91
CA ARG A 57 13.11 1.05 -1.83
C ARG A 57 12.69 0.61 -0.45
N ARG A 58 13.35 1.15 0.57
CA ARG A 58 13.03 0.81 1.93
C ARG A 58 11.62 1.24 2.31
N ASP A 59 11.26 2.46 1.93
CA ASP A 59 9.95 2.99 2.27
C ASP A 59 8.85 2.30 1.47
N TRP A 60 9.17 1.88 0.25
CA TRP A 60 8.20 1.16 -0.58
C TRP A 60 7.81 -0.17 0.07
N VAL A 61 8.80 -0.87 0.62
CA VAL A 61 8.53 -2.12 1.32
C VAL A 61 7.62 -1.86 2.52
N LYS A 62 7.92 -0.80 3.27
CA LYS A 62 7.12 -0.47 4.42
C LYS A 62 5.70 -0.07 4.02
N ALA A 63 5.60 0.71 2.96
CA ALA A 63 4.29 1.16 2.49
C ALA A 63 3.42 -0.02 2.07
N LYS A 64 4.02 -0.98 1.36
CA LYS A 64 3.26 -2.14 0.94
C LYS A 64 2.77 -2.94 2.13
N ALA A 65 3.61 -3.09 3.12
CA ALA A 65 3.24 -3.86 4.30
C ALA A 65 2.08 -3.19 5.04
N LEU A 66 2.13 -1.88 5.17
CA LEU A 66 1.06 -1.16 5.85
C LEU A 66 -0.23 -1.20 5.06
N LEU A 67 -0.14 -1.09 3.74
CA LEU A 67 -1.34 -1.18 2.91
C LEU A 67 -2.03 -2.51 3.10
N LEU A 68 -1.24 -3.58 3.06
CA LEU A 68 -1.82 -4.90 3.27
C LEU A 68 -2.48 -5.02 4.62
N MET A 69 -1.83 -4.48 5.63
CA MET A 69 -2.37 -4.53 6.97
C MET A 69 -3.70 -3.80 7.05
N PHE A 70 -3.76 -2.61 6.46
CA PHE A 70 -4.99 -1.82 6.50
C PHE A 70 -6.09 -2.50 5.71
N MET A 71 -5.76 -3.14 4.62
CA MET A 71 -6.77 -3.82 3.84
C MET A 71 -7.31 -5.04 4.56
N GLN A 72 -6.44 -5.75 5.27
CA GLN A 72 -6.88 -6.92 6.01
C GLN A 72 -7.77 -6.52 7.17
N ASP A 73 -7.41 -5.44 7.85
CA ASP A 73 -8.23 -4.97 8.95
C ASP A 73 -9.59 -4.58 8.44
N GLY A 74 -9.62 -3.98 7.27
CA GLY A 74 -10.88 -3.56 6.70
C GLY A 74 -11.80 -4.71 6.43
N GLU A 75 -11.24 -5.91 6.27
CA GLU A 75 -12.07 -7.06 6.05
C GLU A 75 -12.54 -7.66 7.32
N GLY A 76 -12.29 -7.01 8.37
CA GLY A 76 -12.79 -7.51 9.57
C GLY A 76 -12.08 -8.74 9.91
N GLY A 77 -11.21 -8.79 9.66
CA GLY A 77 -10.60 -9.80 10.02
C GLY A 77 -10.86 -10.99 10.52
N GLU A 78 -10.88 -11.29 10.34
CA GLU A 78 -10.94 -12.26 10.69
C GLU A 78 -10.20 -12.79 11.29
N PRO A 79 -10.09 -12.89 11.50
CA PRO A 79 -9.43 -13.27 12.13
C PRO A 79 -8.84 -14.05 12.39
N ALA A 80 -8.81 -14.00 12.03
CA ALA A 80 -8.29 -14.51 12.44
C ALA A 80 -7.61 -15.11 12.59
N ARG A 81 -7.55 -14.97 12.30
CA ARG A 81 -6.89 -15.21 12.44
C ARG A 81 -6.30 -15.78 13.05
N ASP A 82 -6.39 -15.75 12.94
CA ASP A 82 -5.87 -16.15 13.48
C ASP A 82 -5.56 -16.84 14.06
N THR A 83 -5.76 -16.84 13.94
CA THR A 83 -5.52 -17.26 14.46
C THR A 83 -5.04 -17.88 14.77
N ASP A 84 -4.96 -17.83 14.23
CA ASP A 84 -4.47 -18.12 14.44
C ASP A 84 -3.90 -18.82 14.84
N LEU A 85 -3.78 -18.93 14.73
CA LEU A 85 -3.22 -19.35 15.05
C LEU A 85 -2.85 -20.13 15.67
N PRO A 86 -3.06 -20.37 15.84
CA PRO A 86 -2.67 -20.96 16.46
C PRO A 86 -2.19 -21.57 16.83
N LEU A 87 -2.11 -21.74 16.70
CA LEU A 87 -1.71 -22.03 17.00
C LEU A 87 -1.48 -22.24 17.26
#